data_a1ad8cb4ba17cad4856b66b0c736c4f6
#
_entry.id   a1ad8cb4ba17cad4856b66b0c736c4f6
#
_cell.length_a   1.000
_cell.length_b   1.000
_cell.length_c   1.000
_cell.angle_alpha   90.00
_cell.angle_beta   90.00
_cell.angle_gamma   90.00
#
_symmetry.space_group_name_H-M   'P 1'
#
loop_
_entity.id
_entity.type
_entity.pdbx_description
1 polymer ?
#
loop_
_entity_poly.entity_id
_entity_poly.type
_entity_poly.pdbx_seq_one_letter_code
_entity_poly.pdbx_strand_id
1 'polypeptide(L)'
;MKTTRIFALIGLIGLAAAPAMARDGAGAIQPGWWESTNTLNLIISNTEVERRCITPADVDKVLSGRINRHYTCTYPEKRVADGKMYFKGTCVDKRGRTVKVTATGTYSPTAFTLTANLSGKVAGVPLSATASTSAKRLGDVCQGAPQKIKG
;
A
#
# COMPACT_ATOMS: atom_id res chain seq x y z
N MET A 1 4.07 52.25 -63.81
CA MET A 1 4.61 51.98 -62.44
C MET A 1 3.46 51.39 -61.63
N LYS A 2 3.48 50.05 -61.38
CA LYS A 2 2.48 49.31 -60.58
C LYS A 2 3.20 48.73 -59.42
N THR A 3 2.93 49.22 -58.19
CA THR A 3 3.53 48.81 -56.96
C THR A 3 2.67 47.67 -56.36
N THR A 4 3.16 46.42 -56.38
CA THR A 4 2.52 45.24 -55.79
C THR A 4 2.91 45.19 -54.31
N ARG A 5 1.91 45.32 -53.40
CA ARG A 5 2.08 45.12 -51.96
C ARG A 5 1.88 43.67 -51.64
N ILE A 6 2.92 43.00 -51.13
CA ILE A 6 2.89 41.67 -50.62
C ILE A 6 2.48 41.73 -49.15
N PHE A 7 1.30 41.21 -48.84
CA PHE A 7 0.87 40.99 -47.44
C PHE A 7 1.46 39.67 -46.92
N ALA A 8 2.37 39.75 -45.97
CA ALA A 8 2.86 38.57 -45.23
C ALA A 8 1.86 38.22 -44.15
N LEU A 9 1.20 37.09 -44.31
CA LEU A 9 0.36 36.46 -43.26
C LEU A 9 1.28 35.73 -42.28
N ILE A 10 1.44 36.29 -41.09
CA ILE A 10 2.11 35.64 -39.97
C ILE A 10 1.06 34.70 -39.30
N GLY A 11 1.18 33.42 -39.56
CA GLY A 11 0.38 32.39 -38.88
C GLY A 11 0.87 32.23 -37.45
N LEU A 12 0.07 32.61 -36.45
CA LEU A 12 0.26 32.24 -35.05
C LEU A 12 -0.03 30.73 -34.90
N ILE A 13 1.02 29.93 -34.72
CA ILE A 13 0.91 28.55 -34.29
C ILE A 13 0.65 28.58 -32.77
N GLY A 14 -0.60 28.48 -32.39
CA GLY A 14 -0.99 28.29 -30.99
C GLY A 14 -0.53 26.90 -30.50
N LEU A 15 0.50 26.85 -29.66
CA LEU A 15 0.80 25.63 -28.87
C LEU A 15 -0.36 25.42 -27.92
N ALA A 16 -1.25 24.50 -28.24
CA ALA A 16 -2.19 23.96 -27.30
C ALA A 16 -1.41 23.10 -26.28
N ALA A 17 -1.09 23.70 -25.15
CA ALA A 17 -0.64 22.93 -23.97
C ALA A 17 -1.79 22.01 -23.56
N ALA A 18 -1.67 20.73 -23.88
CA ALA A 18 -2.56 19.72 -23.33
C ALA A 18 -2.44 19.77 -21.80
N PRO A 19 -3.56 19.87 -21.04
CA PRO A 19 -3.48 19.76 -19.61
C PRO A 19 -2.92 18.36 -19.33
N ALA A 20 -1.75 18.29 -18.69
CA ALA A 20 -1.28 17.09 -18.04
C ALA A 20 -2.39 16.73 -17.05
N MET A 21 -3.19 15.72 -17.38
CA MET A 21 -4.07 15.10 -16.39
C MET A 21 -3.13 14.55 -15.33
N ALA A 22 -2.93 15.34 -14.27
CA ALA A 22 -2.51 14.81 -12.99
C ALA A 22 -3.49 13.68 -12.73
N ARG A 23 -3.04 12.44 -12.88
CA ARG A 23 -3.72 11.32 -12.27
C ARG A 23 -3.73 11.67 -10.80
N ASP A 24 -4.86 12.18 -10.35
CA ASP A 24 -5.15 12.33 -8.95
C ASP A 24 -5.04 10.94 -8.33
N GLY A 25 -3.82 10.58 -7.95
CA GLY A 25 -3.53 9.55 -6.97
C GLY A 25 -3.99 10.07 -5.61
N ALA A 26 -5.15 10.73 -5.56
CA ALA A 26 -5.83 11.09 -4.34
C ALA A 26 -6.15 9.79 -3.61
N GLY A 27 -5.20 9.36 -2.77
CA GLY A 27 -5.34 8.16 -1.97
C GLY A 27 -4.20 7.16 -2.06
N ALA A 28 -3.30 7.19 -3.03
CA ALA A 28 -2.17 6.26 -3.06
C ALA A 28 -1.19 6.53 -1.93
N ILE A 29 -0.74 5.46 -1.26
CA ILE A 29 0.31 5.53 -0.23
C ILE A 29 1.57 6.14 -0.87
N GLN A 30 2.15 7.17 -0.25
CA GLN A 30 3.37 7.80 -0.73
C GLN A 30 4.62 7.04 -0.25
N PRO A 31 5.63 6.83 -1.10
CA PRO A 31 6.94 6.33 -0.68
C PRO A 31 7.59 7.25 0.35
N GLY A 32 8.54 6.72 1.12
CA GLY A 32 9.29 7.49 2.12
C GLY A 32 9.57 6.71 3.40
N TRP A 33 9.87 7.41 4.46
CA TRP A 33 10.14 6.86 5.79
C TRP A 33 8.84 6.68 6.57
N TRP A 34 8.61 5.46 7.07
CA TRP A 34 7.36 5.08 7.72
C TRP A 34 7.60 4.41 9.06
N GLU A 35 6.68 4.62 10.00
CA GLU A 35 6.57 3.90 11.25
C GLU A 35 5.28 3.07 11.23
N SER A 36 5.38 1.79 11.55
CA SER A 36 4.25 0.88 11.65
C SER A 36 4.22 0.19 13.01
N THR A 37 3.04 0.14 13.60
CA THR A 37 2.73 -0.64 14.80
C THR A 37 1.96 -1.88 14.34
N ASN A 38 2.52 -3.04 14.59
CA ASN A 38 1.93 -4.33 14.26
C ASN A 38 1.54 -5.06 15.54
N THR A 39 0.28 -5.46 15.67
CA THR A 39 -0.22 -6.23 16.82
C THR A 39 -0.79 -7.55 16.35
N LEU A 40 -0.38 -8.62 16.99
CA LEU A 40 -0.93 -9.96 16.80
C LEU A 40 -1.57 -10.42 18.10
N ASN A 41 -2.86 -10.69 18.04
CA ASN A 41 -3.64 -11.25 19.16
C ASN A 41 -3.96 -12.72 18.86
N LEU A 42 -3.34 -13.59 19.64
CA LEU A 42 -3.68 -15.02 19.75
C LEU A 42 -4.21 -15.27 21.16
N ILE A 43 -3.53 -16.14 21.90
CA ILE A 43 -3.74 -16.36 23.35
C ILE A 43 -3.07 -15.22 24.13
N ILE A 44 -1.94 -14.72 23.62
CA ILE A 44 -1.18 -13.59 24.16
C ILE A 44 -1.06 -12.55 23.05
N SER A 45 -1.26 -11.30 23.41
CA SER A 45 -1.06 -10.17 22.50
C SER A 45 0.43 -9.84 22.39
N ASN A 46 0.92 -9.67 21.17
CA ASN A 46 2.27 -9.20 20.87
C ASN A 46 2.20 -7.97 19.98
N THR A 47 2.86 -6.89 20.40
CA THR A 47 2.93 -5.64 19.64
C THR A 47 4.38 -5.32 19.30
N GLU A 48 4.63 -4.98 18.05
CA GLU A 48 5.94 -4.60 17.54
C GLU A 48 5.84 -3.28 16.77
N VAL A 49 6.77 -2.36 17.03
CA VAL A 49 6.91 -1.12 16.27
C VAL A 49 8.12 -1.22 15.37
N GLU A 50 7.95 -0.92 14.10
CA GLU A 50 9.00 -0.97 13.08
C GLU A 50 9.04 0.35 12.32
N ARG A 51 10.25 0.88 12.08
CA ARG A 51 10.49 1.96 11.12
C ARG A 51 11.22 1.43 9.92
N ARG A 52 10.76 1.78 8.73
CA ARG A 52 11.38 1.34 7.47
C ARG A 52 11.10 2.30 6.33
N CYS A 53 11.93 2.21 5.31
CA CYS A 53 11.66 2.83 4.02
C CYS A 53 10.57 2.04 3.27
N ILE A 54 9.54 2.74 2.80
CA ILE A 54 8.59 2.21 1.83
C ILE A 54 8.97 2.79 0.46
N THR A 55 9.42 1.93 -0.42
CA THR A 55 9.73 2.28 -1.82
C THR A 55 8.45 2.23 -2.68
N PRO A 56 8.44 2.75 -3.92
CA PRO A 56 7.31 2.57 -4.83
C PRO A 56 6.91 1.11 -5.03
N ALA A 57 7.88 0.19 -5.13
CA ALA A 57 7.62 -1.24 -5.23
C ALA A 57 7.00 -1.85 -3.95
N ASP A 58 7.27 -1.26 -2.80
CA ASP A 58 6.66 -1.69 -1.54
C ASP A 58 5.22 -1.16 -1.39
N VAL A 59 4.90 0.00 -1.96
CA VAL A 59 3.52 0.50 -2.05
C VAL A 59 2.63 -0.52 -2.75
N ASP A 60 3.08 -1.08 -3.88
CA ASP A 60 2.34 -2.13 -4.59
C ASP A 60 2.15 -3.39 -3.74
N LYS A 61 3.13 -3.75 -2.92
CA LYS A 61 3.00 -4.89 -1.98
C LYS A 61 1.95 -4.61 -0.91
N VAL A 62 1.94 -3.40 -0.33
CA VAL A 62 0.93 -2.98 0.65
C VAL A 62 -0.46 -3.07 0.02
N LEU A 63 -0.68 -2.41 -1.12
CA LEU A 63 -1.97 -2.35 -1.81
C LEU A 63 -2.39 -3.70 -2.44
N SER A 64 -1.48 -4.66 -2.56
CA SER A 64 -1.80 -6.03 -2.98
C SER A 64 -2.00 -7.01 -1.83
N GLY A 65 -1.82 -6.59 -0.58
CA GLY A 65 -1.89 -7.46 0.60
C GLY A 65 -0.68 -8.39 0.77
N ARG A 66 0.41 -8.17 0.02
CA ARG A 66 1.63 -9.00 0.03
C ARG A 66 2.71 -8.47 0.98
N ILE A 67 2.32 -7.93 2.12
CA ILE A 67 3.25 -7.32 3.08
C ILE A 67 3.97 -8.36 3.96
N ASN A 68 3.43 -9.55 4.08
CA ASN A 68 3.95 -10.56 5.01
C ASN A 68 5.11 -11.36 4.39
N ARG A 69 6.24 -11.45 5.11
CA ARG A 69 7.43 -12.21 4.68
C ARG A 69 7.35 -13.71 4.98
N HIS A 70 6.41 -14.11 5.84
CA HIS A 70 6.28 -15.48 6.32
C HIS A 70 5.24 -16.30 5.57
N TYR A 71 4.32 -15.62 4.89
CA TYR A 71 3.21 -16.23 4.18
C TYR A 71 3.15 -15.76 2.73
N THR A 72 2.78 -16.68 1.86
CA THR A 72 2.35 -16.37 0.49
C THR A 72 0.82 -16.40 0.45
N CYS A 73 0.20 -15.28 0.13
CA CYS A 73 -1.25 -15.13 0.16
C CYS A 73 -1.84 -15.01 -1.25
N THR A 74 -2.98 -15.64 -1.45
CA THR A 74 -3.84 -15.51 -2.63
C THR A 74 -5.19 -14.97 -2.19
N TYR A 75 -5.65 -13.89 -2.84
CA TYR A 75 -6.89 -13.21 -2.52
C TYR A 75 -7.85 -13.24 -3.72
N PRO A 76 -8.74 -14.24 -3.83
CA PRO A 76 -9.79 -14.28 -4.84
C PRO A 76 -10.75 -13.07 -4.73
N GLU A 77 -11.02 -12.63 -3.52
CA GLU A 77 -11.80 -11.43 -3.26
C GLU A 77 -10.85 -10.32 -2.80
N LYS A 78 -10.67 -9.31 -3.65
CA LYS A 78 -9.82 -8.15 -3.37
C LYS A 78 -10.48 -6.88 -3.88
N ARG A 79 -10.53 -5.86 -3.03
CA ARG A 79 -10.96 -4.51 -3.42
C ARG A 79 -10.05 -3.48 -2.75
N VAL A 80 -9.46 -2.62 -3.56
CA VAL A 80 -8.64 -1.48 -3.10
C VAL A 80 -9.08 -0.29 -3.92
N ALA A 81 -9.88 0.58 -3.31
CA ALA A 81 -10.44 1.77 -3.93
C ALA A 81 -10.90 2.77 -2.85
N ASP A 82 -10.96 4.04 -3.19
CA ASP A 82 -11.52 5.12 -2.37
C ASP A 82 -10.97 5.17 -0.93
N GLY A 83 -9.66 4.94 -0.78
CA GLY A 83 -9.00 4.92 0.52
C GLY A 83 -9.35 3.70 1.40
N LYS A 84 -9.99 2.67 0.85
CA LYS A 84 -10.39 1.45 1.56
C LYS A 84 -9.71 0.23 0.96
N MET A 85 -9.39 -0.74 1.81
CA MET A 85 -8.82 -2.04 1.44
C MET A 85 -9.69 -3.16 1.99
N TYR A 86 -9.92 -4.16 1.15
CA TYR A 86 -10.55 -5.42 1.51
C TYR A 86 -9.82 -6.57 0.83
N PHE A 87 -9.48 -7.59 1.60
CA PHE A 87 -8.84 -8.81 1.11
C PHE A 87 -9.49 -10.01 1.78
N LYS A 88 -9.86 -11.03 1.00
CA LYS A 88 -10.30 -12.31 1.53
C LYS A 88 -9.69 -13.43 0.72
N GLY A 89 -9.09 -14.39 1.39
CA GLY A 89 -8.40 -15.47 0.73
C GLY A 89 -7.67 -16.41 1.68
N THR A 90 -6.59 -16.95 1.19
CA THR A 90 -5.81 -17.98 1.86
C THR A 90 -4.33 -17.65 1.80
N CYS A 91 -3.65 -17.82 2.91
CA CYS A 91 -2.21 -17.69 3.03
C CYS A 91 -1.58 -19.04 3.37
N VAL A 92 -0.44 -19.33 2.78
CA VAL A 92 0.34 -20.55 3.04
C VAL A 92 1.71 -20.15 3.56
N ASP A 93 2.15 -20.76 4.65
CA ASP A 93 3.50 -20.53 5.17
C ASP A 93 4.54 -21.43 4.48
N LYS A 94 5.82 -21.24 4.84
CA LYS A 94 6.94 -22.02 4.28
C LYS A 94 6.87 -23.52 4.59
N ARG A 95 6.03 -23.93 5.55
CA ARG A 95 5.81 -25.34 5.93
C ARG A 95 4.54 -25.93 5.30
N GLY A 96 3.88 -25.17 4.39
CA GLY A 96 2.65 -25.60 3.74
C GLY A 96 1.38 -25.48 4.59
N ARG A 97 1.45 -24.86 5.78
CA ARG A 97 0.28 -24.66 6.64
C ARG A 97 -0.58 -23.54 6.07
N THR A 98 -1.85 -23.81 5.97
CA THR A 98 -2.84 -22.92 5.35
C THR A 98 -3.63 -22.16 6.40
N VAL A 99 -3.78 -20.84 6.19
CA VAL A 99 -4.57 -19.94 7.02
C VAL A 99 -5.56 -19.20 6.14
N LYS A 100 -6.84 -19.18 6.51
CA LYS A 100 -7.84 -18.30 5.89
C LYS A 100 -7.67 -16.91 6.46
N VAL A 101 -7.80 -15.91 5.61
CA VAL A 101 -7.61 -14.48 5.96
C VAL A 101 -8.78 -13.68 5.44
N THR A 102 -9.34 -12.82 6.28
CA THR A 102 -10.21 -11.72 5.87
C THR A 102 -9.64 -10.45 6.49
N ALA A 103 -9.26 -9.49 5.65
CA ALA A 103 -8.65 -8.25 6.10
C ALA A 103 -9.40 -7.04 5.54
N THR A 104 -9.55 -6.02 6.39
CA THR A 104 -10.13 -4.72 6.05
C THR A 104 -9.20 -3.61 6.52
N GLY A 105 -9.20 -2.50 5.81
CA GLY A 105 -8.36 -1.38 6.20
C GLY A 105 -8.69 -0.10 5.44
N THR A 106 -7.95 0.93 5.79
CA THR A 106 -7.99 2.23 5.11
C THR A 106 -6.60 2.66 4.73
N TYR A 107 -6.49 3.51 3.72
CA TYR A 107 -5.22 4.11 3.32
C TYR A 107 -5.40 5.54 2.83
N SER A 108 -4.35 6.30 2.99
CA SER A 108 -4.18 7.67 2.51
C SER A 108 -2.73 7.87 2.08
N PRO A 109 -2.35 8.99 1.50
CA PRO A 109 -0.95 9.28 1.16
C PRO A 109 0.03 9.14 2.33
N THR A 110 -0.41 9.39 3.57
CA THR A 110 0.46 9.50 4.75
C THR A 110 0.13 8.51 5.87
N ALA A 111 -0.90 7.69 5.73
CA ALA A 111 -1.29 6.70 6.75
C ALA A 111 -2.01 5.51 6.14
N PHE A 112 -1.90 4.35 6.77
CA PHE A 112 -2.77 3.23 6.49
C PHE A 112 -3.02 2.39 7.75
N THR A 113 -4.18 1.74 7.77
CA THR A 113 -4.52 0.73 8.77
C THR A 113 -4.95 -0.55 8.07
N LEU A 114 -4.70 -1.69 8.69
CA LEU A 114 -5.17 -2.98 8.21
C LEU A 114 -5.46 -3.87 9.41
N THR A 115 -6.66 -4.44 9.47
CA THR A 115 -7.02 -5.45 10.47
C THR A 115 -7.39 -6.73 9.75
N ALA A 116 -6.78 -7.83 10.13
CA ALA A 116 -6.97 -9.15 9.54
C ALA A 116 -7.45 -10.15 10.59
N ASN A 117 -8.52 -10.86 10.28
CA ASN A 117 -8.95 -12.05 11.01
C ASN A 117 -8.37 -13.28 10.32
N LEU A 118 -7.68 -14.09 11.09
CA LEU A 118 -6.97 -15.27 10.66
C LEU A 118 -7.64 -16.51 11.27
N SER A 119 -7.85 -17.55 10.48
CA SER A 119 -8.34 -18.82 10.98
C SER A 119 -7.65 -19.99 10.29
N GLY A 120 -7.26 -21.00 11.05
CA GLY A 120 -6.54 -22.16 10.55
C GLY A 120 -6.55 -23.31 11.53
N LYS A 121 -5.67 -24.29 11.29
CA LYS A 121 -5.45 -25.41 12.20
C LYS A 121 -3.96 -25.53 12.51
N VAL A 122 -3.62 -25.76 13.77
CA VAL A 122 -2.28 -26.11 14.22
C VAL A 122 -2.35 -27.46 14.91
N ALA A 123 -1.62 -28.45 14.40
CA ALA A 123 -1.68 -29.84 14.86
C ALA A 123 -3.13 -30.38 14.96
N GLY A 124 -3.99 -30.04 13.99
CA GLY A 124 -5.39 -30.45 13.94
C GLY A 124 -6.35 -29.59 14.79
N VAL A 125 -5.85 -28.75 15.69
CA VAL A 125 -6.67 -27.89 16.57
C VAL A 125 -7.02 -26.59 15.85
N PRO A 126 -8.32 -26.20 15.79
CA PRO A 126 -8.72 -24.91 15.25
C PRO A 126 -8.08 -23.75 16.03
N LEU A 127 -7.51 -22.80 15.33
CA LEU A 127 -6.92 -21.60 15.90
C LEU A 127 -7.42 -20.37 15.14
N SER A 128 -7.76 -19.33 15.89
CA SER A 128 -8.10 -18.01 15.36
C SER A 128 -7.19 -16.96 15.95
N ALA A 129 -6.84 -15.96 15.13
CA ALA A 129 -6.05 -14.82 15.55
C ALA A 129 -6.55 -13.55 14.88
N THR A 130 -6.26 -12.40 15.48
CA THR A 130 -6.44 -11.09 14.86
C THR A 130 -5.09 -10.41 14.75
N ALA A 131 -4.77 -9.95 13.56
CA ALA A 131 -3.59 -9.13 13.31
C ALA A 131 -4.02 -7.73 12.91
N SER A 132 -3.35 -6.71 13.43
CA SER A 132 -3.58 -5.32 13.03
C SER A 132 -2.27 -4.61 12.74
N THR A 133 -2.30 -3.74 11.76
CA THR A 133 -1.20 -2.83 11.42
C THR A 133 -1.76 -1.43 11.36
N SER A 134 -1.09 -0.50 12.04
CA SER A 134 -1.30 0.94 11.89
C SER A 134 0.01 1.56 11.49
N ALA A 135 0.03 2.32 10.40
CA ALA A 135 1.25 2.91 9.88
C ALA A 135 1.05 4.39 9.54
N LYS A 136 2.09 5.18 9.81
CA LYS A 136 2.16 6.60 9.49
C LYS A 136 3.48 6.93 8.79
N ARG A 137 3.39 7.83 7.84
CA ARG A 137 4.56 8.38 7.14
C ARG A 137 5.25 9.43 8.02
N LEU A 138 6.54 9.34 8.16
CA LEU A 138 7.35 10.26 8.95
C LEU A 138 8.04 11.32 8.09
N GLY A 139 8.28 11.04 6.80
CA GLY A 139 8.92 11.98 5.88
C GLY A 139 9.29 11.37 4.53
N ASP A 140 9.84 12.20 3.66
CA ASP A 140 10.22 11.83 2.29
C ASP A 140 11.53 11.04 2.24
N VAL A 141 12.46 11.37 3.15
CA VAL A 141 13.81 10.83 3.15
C VAL A 141 13.88 9.59 4.05
N CYS A 142 14.30 8.48 3.47
CA CYS A 142 14.52 7.24 4.21
C CYS A 142 15.77 7.34 5.11
N GLN A 143 15.61 7.04 6.39
CA GLN A 143 16.65 7.16 7.40
C GLN A 143 17.23 5.78 7.76
N GLY A 144 18.15 5.28 6.93
CA GLY A 144 18.91 4.07 7.21
C GLY A 144 18.15 2.73 7.00
N ALA A 145 18.66 1.68 7.64
CA ALA A 145 18.07 0.35 7.58
C ALA A 145 16.78 0.22 8.41
N PRO A 146 15.93 -0.79 8.15
CA PRO A 146 14.75 -1.07 8.96
C PRO A 146 15.12 -1.24 10.44
N GLN A 147 14.39 -0.55 11.30
CA GLN A 147 14.62 -0.54 12.76
C GLN A 147 13.40 -1.11 13.47
N LYS A 148 13.63 -2.11 14.32
CA LYS A 148 12.64 -2.58 15.29
C LYS A 148 12.80 -1.78 16.56
N ILE A 149 11.72 -1.15 17.01
CA ILE A 149 11.69 -0.38 18.24
C ILE A 149 11.00 -1.28 19.27
N LYS A 150 11.74 -1.66 20.31
CA LYS A 150 11.11 -2.31 21.48
C LYS A 150 10.30 -1.25 22.20
N GLY A 151 9.00 -1.47 22.28
CA GLY A 151 8.11 -0.73 23.19
C GLY A 151 8.31 -1.18 24.62
#